data_f872d8b69756839f32a008d0c6b832e4
#
_entry.id   f872d8b69756839f32a008d0c6b832e4
#
_cell.length_a   1.000
_cell.length_b   1.000
_cell.length_c   1.000
_cell.angle_alpha   90.00
_cell.angle_beta   90.00
_cell.angle_gamma   90.00
#
_symmetry.space_group_name_H-M   'P 1'
#
loop_
_entity.id
_entity.type
_entity.pdbx_description
1 polymer ?
#
loop_
_entity_poly.entity_id
_entity_poly.type
_entity_poly.pdbx_seq_one_letter_code
_entity_poly.pdbx_strand_id
1 'polypeptide(L)'
;MVDAYVNALQTGNNGYSPSYGLPDLRAAIAQDERRKGWPAKQDDIYVCHGVTEALQVIFAATLEEGDIVLAPGPHYPPYLAYPQMFGAATLEYKLKPDDDWKLDFDDIESKMSDDVKLLVLINPNNPCGAVAGKDEIFRILSIARKWPNCIVIADEIYDGLDFTGEHRSVASLSPDVPVFVLNGVSKVYYAPGWRIGYLGIHDPKGRLVSIRDGIERLLRSRLCASTPAQMGYLAGLDGDRSWMKSYSDKIKRQRDLCVKRINSIEGLEVQSSGGAFYMFIKLTDEQWQQNDKDFVLKLLHEEHVLVVHGSGFSPDLGGGHFRLVYLPDVDILNEAFNRIERFLLRHRT
;
A
#
# COMPACT_ATOMS: atom_id res chain seq x y z
N MET A 1 2.89 1.50 22.87
CA MET A 1 3.73 0.79 21.87
C MET A 1 5.22 0.88 22.21
N VAL A 2 5.81 2.09 22.25
CA VAL A 2 7.26 2.26 22.51
C VAL A 2 7.65 1.66 23.86
N ASP A 3 6.93 1.98 24.94
CA ASP A 3 7.23 1.46 26.27
C ASP A 3 7.14 -0.07 26.34
N ALA A 4 6.17 -0.68 25.65
CA ALA A 4 6.05 -2.13 25.57
C ALA A 4 7.23 -2.76 24.80
N TYR A 5 7.69 -2.12 23.72
CA TYR A 5 8.88 -2.54 22.99
C TYR A 5 10.13 -2.47 23.87
N VAL A 6 10.35 -1.33 24.54
CA VAL A 6 11.48 -1.13 25.45
C VAL A 6 11.44 -2.12 26.62
N ASN A 7 10.27 -2.31 27.23
CA ASN A 7 10.08 -3.28 28.28
C ASN A 7 10.41 -4.71 27.83
N ALA A 8 10.00 -5.10 26.62
CA ALA A 8 10.33 -6.41 26.07
C ALA A 8 11.85 -6.64 25.97
N LEU A 9 12.60 -5.63 25.52
CA LEU A 9 14.06 -5.66 25.48
C LEU A 9 14.67 -5.84 26.88
N GLN A 10 14.19 -5.07 27.86
CA GLN A 10 14.73 -5.04 29.21
C GLN A 10 14.38 -6.29 30.02
N THR A 11 13.24 -6.92 29.74
CA THR A 11 12.76 -8.12 30.46
C THR A 11 13.17 -9.44 29.80
N GLY A 12 14.10 -9.38 28.83
CA GLY A 12 14.70 -10.58 28.25
C GLY A 12 13.85 -11.25 27.15
N ASN A 13 12.81 -10.60 26.63
CA ASN A 13 12.00 -11.11 25.52
C ASN A 13 12.70 -10.91 24.15
N ASN A 14 13.97 -11.33 24.06
CA ASN A 14 14.84 -11.18 22.89
C ASN A 14 15.02 -12.49 22.10
N GLY A 15 14.45 -13.60 22.58
CA GLY A 15 14.52 -14.90 21.94
C GLY A 15 13.58 -15.02 20.72
N TYR A 16 13.70 -16.14 20.04
CA TYR A 16 12.81 -16.46 18.92
C TYR A 16 11.38 -16.66 19.42
N SER A 17 10.44 -15.97 18.77
CA SER A 17 9.01 -16.25 18.85
C SER A 17 8.63 -17.37 17.87
N PRO A 18 7.41 -17.92 17.95
CA PRO A 18 6.91 -18.82 16.90
C PRO A 18 7.04 -18.19 15.51
N SER A 19 7.34 -19.02 14.51
CA SER A 19 7.66 -18.56 13.14
C SER A 19 6.53 -17.74 12.50
N TYR A 20 5.29 -18.04 12.86
CA TYR A 20 4.11 -17.32 12.35
C TYR A 20 3.76 -16.06 13.15
N GLY A 21 4.50 -15.77 14.21
CA GLY A 21 4.29 -14.66 15.13
C GLY A 21 3.75 -15.10 16.49
N LEU A 22 3.82 -14.18 17.46
CA LEU A 22 3.29 -14.40 18.80
C LEU A 22 1.79 -14.71 18.73
N PRO A 23 1.31 -15.77 19.40
CA PRO A 23 -0.12 -16.15 19.38
C PRO A 23 -1.04 -15.00 19.77
N ASP A 24 -0.70 -14.26 20.83
CA ASP A 24 -1.50 -13.14 21.31
C ASP A 24 -1.57 -12.00 20.27
N LEU A 25 -0.46 -11.70 19.58
CA LEU A 25 -0.46 -10.71 18.50
C LEU A 25 -1.35 -11.17 17.32
N ARG A 26 -1.22 -12.43 16.91
CA ARG A 26 -2.05 -12.99 15.83
C ARG A 26 -3.54 -12.95 16.19
N ALA A 27 -3.88 -13.26 17.45
CA ALA A 27 -5.25 -13.18 17.96
C ALA A 27 -5.77 -11.75 17.97
N ALA A 28 -4.94 -10.77 18.42
CA ALA A 28 -5.28 -9.35 18.44
C ALA A 28 -5.47 -8.79 17.02
N ILE A 29 -4.60 -9.15 16.06
CA ILE A 29 -4.77 -8.77 14.65
C ILE A 29 -6.08 -9.37 14.10
N ALA A 30 -6.35 -10.65 14.32
CA ALA A 30 -7.59 -11.28 13.88
C ALA A 30 -8.83 -10.59 14.50
N GLN A 31 -8.74 -10.14 15.75
CA GLN A 31 -9.81 -9.37 16.38
C GLN A 31 -9.99 -8.00 15.72
N ASP A 32 -8.92 -7.34 15.35
CA ASP A 32 -8.97 -6.05 14.65
C ASP A 32 -9.60 -6.19 13.26
N GLU A 33 -9.21 -7.23 12.51
CA GLU A 33 -9.81 -7.56 11.21
C GLU A 33 -11.31 -7.90 11.30
N ARG A 34 -11.73 -8.57 12.40
CA ARG A 34 -13.17 -8.79 12.64
C ARG A 34 -13.95 -7.49 12.85
N ARG A 35 -13.33 -6.46 13.46
CA ARG A 35 -13.96 -5.13 13.59
C ARG A 35 -14.14 -4.44 12.23
N LYS A 36 -13.26 -4.77 11.25
CA LYS A 36 -13.36 -4.29 9.86
C LYS A 36 -14.30 -5.16 8.99
N GLY A 37 -14.88 -6.21 9.56
CA GLY A 37 -15.90 -7.08 8.91
C GLY A 37 -15.37 -8.38 8.33
N TRP A 38 -14.06 -8.62 8.30
CA TRP A 38 -13.52 -9.91 7.90
C TRP A 38 -13.53 -10.87 9.11
N PRO A 39 -14.21 -12.06 9.05
CA PRO A 39 -14.30 -13.00 10.17
C PRO A 39 -13.00 -13.80 10.36
N ALA A 40 -11.88 -13.10 10.44
CA ALA A 40 -10.54 -13.67 10.58
C ALA A 40 -10.39 -14.50 11.85
N LYS A 41 -9.65 -15.60 11.74
CA LYS A 41 -9.18 -16.42 12.86
C LYS A 41 -7.68 -16.17 13.08
N GLN A 42 -7.20 -16.51 14.28
CA GLN A 42 -5.77 -16.42 14.58
C GLN A 42 -4.92 -17.18 13.56
N ASP A 43 -5.38 -18.34 13.10
CA ASP A 43 -4.63 -19.17 12.15
C ASP A 43 -4.64 -18.65 10.72
N ASP A 44 -5.43 -17.62 10.43
CA ASP A 44 -5.40 -16.93 9.14
C ASP A 44 -4.31 -15.83 9.10
N ILE A 45 -3.67 -15.51 10.24
CA ILE A 45 -2.73 -14.39 10.38
C ILE A 45 -1.29 -14.88 10.52
N TYR A 46 -0.40 -14.32 9.73
CA TYR A 46 1.05 -14.58 9.71
C TYR A 46 1.83 -13.28 9.85
N VAL A 47 2.58 -13.14 10.94
CA VAL A 47 3.39 -11.93 11.19
C VAL A 47 4.65 -11.96 10.34
N CYS A 48 4.92 -10.85 9.64
CA CYS A 48 6.01 -10.69 8.71
C CYS A 48 6.89 -9.47 9.06
N HIS A 49 8.11 -9.40 8.48
CA HIS A 49 8.98 -8.22 8.53
C HIS A 49 8.45 -7.09 7.64
N GLY A 50 7.24 -6.60 7.96
CA GLY A 50 6.46 -5.67 7.16
C GLY A 50 5.79 -6.33 5.96
N VAL A 51 4.93 -5.57 5.26
CA VAL A 51 4.24 -6.01 4.04
C VAL A 51 5.22 -6.46 2.94
N THR A 52 6.42 -5.90 2.92
CA THR A 52 7.47 -6.26 1.94
C THR A 52 7.84 -7.74 1.99
N GLU A 53 8.04 -8.31 3.20
CA GLU A 53 8.27 -9.75 3.33
C GLU A 53 7.02 -10.56 3.00
N ALA A 54 5.85 -10.08 3.40
CA ALA A 54 4.59 -10.74 3.07
C ALA A 54 4.42 -10.90 1.54
N LEU A 55 4.76 -9.86 0.76
CA LEU A 55 4.76 -9.94 -0.72
C LEU A 55 5.76 -10.98 -1.24
N GLN A 56 7.00 -10.97 -0.72
CA GLN A 56 8.01 -11.96 -1.14
C GLN A 56 7.55 -13.39 -0.87
N VAL A 57 6.94 -13.63 0.29
CA VAL A 57 6.44 -14.96 0.68
C VAL A 57 5.24 -15.38 -0.18
N ILE A 58 4.32 -14.44 -0.47
CA ILE A 58 3.20 -14.70 -1.40
C ILE A 58 3.75 -15.09 -2.78
N PHE A 59 4.59 -14.26 -3.37
CA PHE A 59 5.12 -14.51 -4.71
C PHE A 59 5.90 -15.82 -4.78
N ALA A 60 6.75 -16.10 -3.79
CA ALA A 60 7.50 -17.35 -3.73
C ALA A 60 6.62 -18.61 -3.58
N ALA A 61 5.42 -18.48 -2.99
CA ALA A 61 4.50 -19.58 -2.78
C ALA A 61 3.45 -19.75 -3.90
N THR A 62 3.31 -18.74 -4.79
CA THR A 62 2.22 -18.72 -5.78
C THR A 62 2.66 -18.62 -7.22
N LEU A 63 3.84 -18.02 -7.49
CA LEU A 63 4.25 -17.70 -8.85
C LEU A 63 5.23 -18.73 -9.42
N GLU A 64 5.03 -19.04 -10.68
CA GLU A 64 5.90 -19.85 -11.53
C GLU A 64 6.24 -19.08 -12.81
N GLU A 65 7.17 -19.62 -13.61
CA GLU A 65 7.55 -19.03 -14.90
C GLU A 65 6.33 -18.92 -15.83
N GLY A 66 6.10 -17.73 -16.36
CA GLY A 66 4.97 -17.42 -17.25
C GLY A 66 3.72 -16.88 -16.54
N ASP A 67 3.65 -16.95 -15.23
CA ASP A 67 2.53 -16.37 -14.48
C ASP A 67 2.51 -14.84 -14.56
N ILE A 68 1.33 -14.26 -14.35
CA ILE A 68 1.10 -12.82 -14.41
C ILE A 68 0.58 -12.33 -13.05
N VAL A 69 1.17 -11.23 -12.59
CA VAL A 69 0.63 -10.36 -11.53
C VAL A 69 -0.03 -9.16 -12.19
N LEU A 70 -1.34 -9.04 -12.11
CA LEU A 70 -2.08 -7.89 -12.63
C LEU A 70 -2.20 -6.83 -11.51
N ALA A 71 -1.46 -5.71 -11.65
CA ALA A 71 -1.35 -4.66 -10.64
C ALA A 71 -1.85 -3.30 -11.16
N PRO A 72 -2.25 -2.34 -10.29
CA PRO A 72 -2.62 -1.00 -10.76
C PRO A 72 -1.39 -0.29 -11.34
N GLY A 73 -1.57 0.51 -12.38
CA GLY A 73 -0.56 1.44 -12.86
C GLY A 73 -1.03 2.88 -12.70
N PRO A 74 -0.31 3.72 -11.92
CA PRO A 74 0.95 3.47 -11.20
C PRO A 74 0.78 2.67 -9.90
N HIS A 75 1.86 2.03 -9.43
CA HIS A 75 1.85 1.19 -8.22
C HIS A 75 3.13 1.28 -7.39
N TYR A 76 3.11 0.67 -6.21
CA TYR A 76 4.29 0.49 -5.37
C TYR A 76 5.33 -0.40 -6.07
N PRO A 77 6.59 0.05 -6.27
CA PRO A 77 7.58 -0.62 -7.13
C PRO A 77 7.85 -2.11 -6.88
N PRO A 78 7.76 -2.65 -5.65
CA PRO A 78 7.91 -4.09 -5.42
C PRO A 78 6.93 -4.98 -6.18
N TYR A 79 5.75 -4.48 -6.56
CA TYR A 79 4.81 -5.22 -7.42
C TYR A 79 5.32 -5.42 -8.84
N LEU A 80 6.26 -4.59 -9.30
CA LEU A 80 6.95 -4.76 -10.57
C LEU A 80 8.19 -5.65 -10.44
N ALA A 81 8.99 -5.39 -9.39
CA ALA A 81 10.33 -5.97 -9.30
C ALA A 81 10.33 -7.42 -8.79
N TYR A 82 9.49 -7.74 -7.80
CA TYR A 82 9.54 -9.07 -7.17
C TYR A 82 9.01 -10.22 -8.04
N PRO A 83 7.91 -10.09 -8.80
CA PRO A 83 7.44 -11.18 -9.66
C PRO A 83 8.51 -11.70 -10.63
N GLN A 84 9.35 -10.80 -11.14
CA GLN A 84 10.45 -11.16 -12.05
C GLN A 84 11.47 -12.12 -11.41
N MET A 85 11.63 -12.11 -10.08
CA MET A 85 12.52 -13.05 -9.38
C MET A 85 12.04 -14.50 -9.46
N PHE A 86 10.76 -14.70 -9.80
CA PHE A 86 10.11 -16.01 -9.92
C PHE A 86 9.75 -16.36 -11.37
N GLY A 87 10.28 -15.61 -12.35
CA GLY A 87 9.99 -15.81 -13.76
C GLY A 87 8.60 -15.33 -14.20
N ALA A 88 7.88 -14.65 -13.30
CA ALA A 88 6.55 -14.09 -13.57
C ALA A 88 6.66 -12.65 -14.10
N ALA A 89 5.64 -12.20 -14.83
CA ALA A 89 5.53 -10.85 -15.33
C ALA A 89 4.53 -10.03 -14.49
N THR A 90 4.74 -8.70 -14.45
CA THR A 90 3.71 -7.78 -13.98
C THR A 90 3.07 -7.10 -15.19
N LEU A 91 1.75 -7.20 -15.28
CA LEU A 91 0.93 -6.46 -16.22
C LEU A 91 0.19 -5.37 -15.45
N GLU A 92 0.24 -4.14 -15.94
CA GLU A 92 -0.41 -3.01 -15.27
C GLU A 92 -1.82 -2.79 -15.84
N TYR A 93 -2.81 -2.65 -14.96
CA TYR A 93 -4.12 -2.10 -15.35
C TYR A 93 -4.19 -0.60 -15.04
N LYS A 94 -4.96 0.12 -15.86
CA LYS A 94 -5.06 1.58 -15.78
C LYS A 94 -5.90 2.02 -14.59
N LEU A 95 -5.44 3.10 -13.96
CA LEU A 95 -6.26 4.00 -13.16
C LEU A 95 -6.60 5.21 -14.02
N LYS A 96 -7.72 5.90 -13.75
CA LYS A 96 -8.22 7.06 -14.52
C LYS A 96 -7.77 8.37 -13.86
N PRO A 97 -6.65 8.99 -14.27
CA PRO A 97 -6.13 10.19 -13.60
C PRO A 97 -7.12 11.36 -13.61
N ASP A 98 -7.92 11.50 -14.67
CA ASP A 98 -8.89 12.58 -14.81
C ASP A 98 -10.23 12.29 -14.07
N ASP A 99 -10.37 11.13 -13.41
CA ASP A 99 -11.52 10.73 -12.58
C ASP A 99 -11.03 10.22 -11.21
N ASP A 100 -10.31 11.05 -10.47
CA ASP A 100 -9.80 10.79 -9.11
C ASP A 100 -9.01 9.46 -8.98
N TRP A 101 -8.34 9.04 -10.04
CA TRP A 101 -7.58 7.78 -10.09
C TRP A 101 -8.43 6.53 -9.85
N LYS A 102 -9.71 6.56 -10.22
CA LYS A 102 -10.58 5.39 -10.13
C LYS A 102 -10.10 4.24 -11.01
N LEU A 103 -10.54 3.04 -10.64
CA LEU A 103 -10.23 1.82 -11.38
C LEU A 103 -10.83 1.83 -12.78
N ASP A 104 -10.04 1.49 -13.80
CA ASP A 104 -10.53 1.23 -15.14
C ASP A 104 -10.90 -0.25 -15.30
N PHE A 105 -12.15 -0.57 -15.04
CA PHE A 105 -12.60 -1.95 -15.06
C PHE A 105 -12.59 -2.59 -16.44
N ASP A 106 -12.77 -1.82 -17.50
CA ASP A 106 -12.74 -2.35 -18.87
C ASP A 106 -11.31 -2.75 -19.21
N ASP A 107 -10.32 -1.97 -18.78
CA ASP A 107 -8.91 -2.30 -18.94
C ASP A 107 -8.52 -3.50 -18.05
N ILE A 108 -9.02 -3.61 -16.81
CA ILE A 108 -8.80 -4.78 -15.95
C ILE A 108 -9.36 -6.05 -16.64
N GLU A 109 -10.64 -6.02 -17.05
CA GLU A 109 -11.30 -7.18 -17.68
C GLU A 109 -10.58 -7.62 -18.97
N SER A 110 -10.09 -6.66 -19.76
CA SER A 110 -9.36 -6.95 -21.01
C SER A 110 -8.01 -7.62 -20.81
N LYS A 111 -7.41 -7.47 -19.61
CA LYS A 111 -6.09 -8.03 -19.26
C LYS A 111 -6.15 -9.31 -18.45
N MET A 112 -7.35 -9.73 -18.05
CA MET A 112 -7.51 -11.01 -17.37
C MET A 112 -7.31 -12.19 -18.33
N SER A 113 -6.56 -13.19 -17.88
CA SER A 113 -6.31 -14.47 -18.57
C SER A 113 -6.10 -15.59 -17.56
N ASP A 114 -5.97 -16.83 -18.03
CA ASP A 114 -5.67 -17.99 -17.17
C ASP A 114 -4.27 -17.90 -16.53
N ASP A 115 -3.37 -17.08 -17.08
CA ASP A 115 -2.03 -16.84 -16.56
C ASP A 115 -2.02 -15.82 -15.41
N VAL A 116 -3.11 -15.05 -15.21
CA VAL A 116 -3.22 -14.09 -14.10
C VAL A 116 -3.46 -14.85 -12.81
N LYS A 117 -2.40 -15.03 -12.03
CA LYS A 117 -2.46 -15.67 -10.70
C LYS A 117 -2.84 -14.71 -9.58
N LEU A 118 -2.41 -13.47 -9.69
CA LEU A 118 -2.60 -12.47 -8.64
C LEU A 118 -3.19 -11.19 -9.23
N LEU A 119 -4.33 -10.75 -8.72
CA LEU A 119 -4.93 -9.44 -9.00
C LEU A 119 -4.73 -8.52 -7.79
N VAL A 120 -3.98 -7.44 -7.96
CA VAL A 120 -3.59 -6.55 -6.86
C VAL A 120 -4.53 -5.37 -6.76
N LEU A 121 -5.03 -5.10 -5.56
CA LEU A 121 -5.69 -3.85 -5.19
C LEU A 121 -4.92 -3.22 -4.02
N ILE A 122 -4.37 -2.02 -4.21
CA ILE A 122 -3.75 -1.20 -3.16
C ILE A 122 -4.79 -0.17 -2.73
N ASN A 123 -5.32 -0.28 -1.51
CA ASN A 123 -6.45 0.54 -1.08
C ASN A 123 -6.34 0.99 0.39
N PRO A 124 -6.16 2.27 0.69
CA PRO A 124 -5.86 3.41 -0.22
C PRO A 124 -4.58 3.24 -1.03
N ASN A 125 -4.55 3.82 -2.23
CA ASN A 125 -3.48 3.60 -3.21
C ASN A 125 -2.19 4.38 -2.88
N ASN A 126 -1.07 3.79 -3.23
CA ASN A 126 0.23 4.44 -3.36
C ASN A 126 0.69 4.26 -4.82
N PRO A 127 0.86 5.33 -5.62
CA PRO A 127 1.19 6.71 -5.20
C PRO A 127 0.03 7.72 -5.21
N CYS A 128 -1.14 7.42 -5.76
CA CYS A 128 -2.13 8.45 -6.07
C CYS A 128 -3.10 8.77 -4.89
N GLY A 129 -3.17 7.93 -3.87
CA GLY A 129 -4.07 8.11 -2.74
C GLY A 129 -5.55 7.86 -3.06
N ALA A 130 -5.86 7.24 -4.19
CA ALA A 130 -7.23 6.83 -4.51
C ALA A 130 -7.78 5.84 -3.48
N VAL A 131 -9.08 5.90 -3.23
CA VAL A 131 -9.79 4.98 -2.35
C VAL A 131 -10.88 4.29 -3.14
N ALA A 132 -10.76 2.98 -3.28
CA ALA A 132 -11.80 2.15 -3.87
C ALA A 132 -12.90 1.89 -2.84
N GLY A 133 -14.13 2.25 -3.20
CA GLY A 133 -15.31 2.02 -2.38
C GLY A 133 -15.88 0.61 -2.52
N LYS A 134 -16.95 0.36 -1.78
CA LYS A 134 -17.60 -0.96 -1.72
C LYS A 134 -17.97 -1.52 -3.10
N ASP A 135 -18.52 -0.69 -3.98
CA ASP A 135 -19.00 -1.14 -5.29
C ASP A 135 -17.83 -1.49 -6.23
N GLU A 136 -16.73 -0.74 -6.14
CA GLU A 136 -15.52 -1.02 -6.89
C GLU A 136 -14.87 -2.33 -6.41
N ILE A 137 -14.82 -2.58 -5.09
CA ILE A 137 -14.33 -3.82 -4.51
C ILE A 137 -15.20 -5.01 -4.97
N PHE A 138 -16.53 -4.88 -4.96
CA PHE A 138 -17.41 -5.93 -5.48
C PHE A 138 -17.16 -6.22 -6.97
N ARG A 139 -16.86 -5.19 -7.76
CA ARG A 139 -16.55 -5.36 -9.18
C ARG A 139 -15.21 -6.10 -9.38
N ILE A 140 -14.17 -5.77 -8.62
CA ILE A 140 -12.89 -6.50 -8.59
C ILE A 140 -13.12 -7.98 -8.24
N LEU A 141 -13.86 -8.25 -7.16
CA LEU A 141 -14.18 -9.63 -6.76
C LEU A 141 -15.01 -10.37 -7.81
N SER A 142 -15.93 -9.68 -8.49
CA SER A 142 -16.72 -10.26 -9.59
C SER A 142 -15.86 -10.63 -10.80
N ILE A 143 -14.86 -9.83 -11.12
CA ILE A 143 -13.87 -10.14 -12.17
C ILE A 143 -13.06 -11.36 -11.75
N ALA A 144 -12.42 -11.32 -10.59
CA ALA A 144 -11.58 -12.41 -10.09
C ALA A 144 -12.33 -13.75 -9.98
N ARG A 145 -13.64 -13.72 -9.66
CA ARG A 145 -14.51 -14.91 -9.57
C ARG A 145 -14.59 -15.69 -10.88
N LYS A 146 -14.49 -15.03 -12.03
CA LYS A 146 -14.52 -15.68 -13.34
C LYS A 146 -13.26 -16.52 -13.63
N TRP A 147 -12.20 -16.31 -12.82
CA TRP A 147 -10.88 -16.93 -12.98
C TRP A 147 -10.52 -17.77 -11.74
N PRO A 148 -10.79 -19.07 -11.72
CA PRO A 148 -10.68 -19.90 -10.51
C PRO A 148 -9.30 -19.94 -9.85
N ASN A 149 -8.24 -19.71 -10.65
CA ASN A 149 -6.86 -19.71 -10.17
C ASN A 149 -6.39 -18.33 -9.69
N CYS A 150 -7.19 -17.28 -9.90
CA CYS A 150 -6.83 -15.93 -9.49
C CYS A 150 -7.07 -15.73 -7.98
N ILE A 151 -6.11 -15.14 -7.32
CA ILE A 151 -6.15 -14.71 -5.91
C ILE A 151 -6.06 -13.19 -5.89
N VAL A 152 -6.88 -12.53 -5.08
CA VAL A 152 -6.78 -11.08 -4.90
C VAL A 152 -5.75 -10.75 -3.81
N ILE A 153 -4.82 -9.84 -4.07
CA ILE A 153 -4.00 -9.20 -3.05
C ILE A 153 -4.65 -7.88 -2.67
N ALA A 154 -5.06 -7.74 -1.43
CA ALA A 154 -5.57 -6.54 -0.81
C ALA A 154 -4.45 -5.89 0.04
N ASP A 155 -3.73 -4.93 -0.52
CA ASP A 155 -2.75 -4.14 0.23
C ASP A 155 -3.47 -2.97 0.92
N GLU A 156 -3.80 -3.20 2.20
CA GLU A 156 -4.61 -2.29 3.03
C GLU A 156 -3.74 -1.53 4.05
N ILE A 157 -2.44 -1.39 3.78
CA ILE A 157 -1.47 -0.78 4.71
C ILE A 157 -1.83 0.67 5.10
N TYR A 158 -2.70 1.34 4.35
CA TYR A 158 -3.17 2.71 4.60
C TYR A 158 -4.61 2.79 5.11
N ASP A 159 -5.25 1.69 5.50
CA ASP A 159 -6.68 1.61 5.86
C ASP A 159 -7.14 2.63 6.90
N GLY A 160 -6.30 2.94 7.90
CA GLY A 160 -6.56 3.98 8.91
C GLY A 160 -6.38 5.43 8.41
N LEU A 161 -6.01 5.62 7.14
CA LEU A 161 -5.81 6.92 6.49
C LEU A 161 -6.77 7.08 5.30
N ASP A 162 -7.96 6.59 5.44
CA ASP A 162 -9.09 6.86 4.55
C ASP A 162 -9.81 8.15 5.00
N PHE A 163 -9.89 9.14 4.12
CA PHE A 163 -10.54 10.43 4.38
C PHE A 163 -11.96 10.50 3.79
N THR A 164 -12.36 9.49 3.04
CA THR A 164 -13.68 9.40 2.40
C THR A 164 -14.69 8.68 3.29
N GLY A 165 -14.24 7.76 4.14
CA GLY A 165 -15.07 6.84 4.91
C GLY A 165 -15.62 5.66 4.09
N GLU A 166 -15.13 5.50 2.86
CA GLU A 166 -15.61 4.46 1.94
C GLU A 166 -14.78 3.19 1.93
N HIS A 167 -13.55 3.24 2.46
CA HIS A 167 -12.70 2.05 2.55
C HIS A 167 -13.42 0.89 3.26
N ARG A 168 -13.29 -0.29 2.69
CA ARG A 168 -13.71 -1.57 3.29
C ARG A 168 -12.63 -2.59 3.03
N SER A 169 -12.40 -3.49 4.00
CA SER A 169 -11.52 -4.62 3.75
C SER A 169 -12.09 -5.52 2.65
N VAL A 170 -11.28 -5.86 1.68
CA VAL A 170 -11.67 -6.72 0.54
C VAL A 170 -12.13 -8.09 1.03
N ALA A 171 -11.43 -8.64 2.02
CA ALA A 171 -11.80 -9.93 2.61
C ALA A 171 -13.19 -9.91 3.28
N SER A 172 -13.62 -8.75 3.81
CA SER A 172 -14.95 -8.60 4.42
C SER A 172 -16.09 -8.69 3.41
N LEU A 173 -15.80 -8.44 2.14
CA LEU A 173 -16.76 -8.41 1.03
C LEU A 173 -16.67 -9.66 0.14
N SER A 174 -15.74 -10.57 0.41
CA SER A 174 -15.49 -11.74 -0.43
C SER A 174 -16.08 -13.03 0.18
N PRO A 175 -17.21 -13.55 -0.33
CA PRO A 175 -17.79 -14.79 0.17
C PRO A 175 -17.13 -16.04 -0.43
N ASP A 176 -16.39 -15.93 -1.51
CA ASP A 176 -15.93 -17.08 -2.31
C ASP A 176 -14.59 -16.89 -3.04
N VAL A 177 -14.12 -15.67 -3.24
CA VAL A 177 -12.81 -15.38 -3.84
C VAL A 177 -11.75 -15.39 -2.75
N PRO A 178 -10.60 -16.08 -2.93
CA PRO A 178 -9.51 -16.01 -1.97
C PRO A 178 -8.81 -14.66 -2.00
N VAL A 179 -8.46 -14.15 -0.81
CA VAL A 179 -7.82 -12.84 -0.66
C VAL A 179 -6.62 -12.96 0.28
N PHE A 180 -5.48 -12.44 -0.15
CA PHE A 180 -4.36 -12.11 0.72
C PHE A 180 -4.52 -10.68 1.23
N VAL A 181 -4.66 -10.51 2.53
CA VAL A 181 -4.78 -9.21 3.18
C VAL A 181 -3.42 -8.79 3.73
N LEU A 182 -2.95 -7.61 3.37
CA LEU A 182 -1.66 -7.09 3.79
C LEU A 182 -1.85 -5.81 4.61
N ASN A 183 -1.27 -5.79 5.82
CA ASN A 183 -1.29 -4.60 6.66
C ASN A 183 -0.15 -4.65 7.70
N GLY A 184 -0.03 -3.63 8.57
CA GLY A 184 1.01 -3.57 9.60
C GLY A 184 1.20 -2.20 10.22
N VAL A 185 2.30 -2.03 10.96
CA VAL A 185 2.54 -0.82 11.75
C VAL A 185 3.17 0.33 10.95
N SER A 186 3.64 0.05 9.73
CA SER A 186 4.53 1.00 9.01
C SER A 186 3.90 2.35 8.71
N LYS A 187 2.59 2.41 8.48
CA LYS A 187 1.91 3.61 7.98
C LYS A 187 0.99 4.23 9.03
N VAL A 188 -0.04 3.51 9.45
CA VAL A 188 -1.03 4.02 10.42
C VAL A 188 -0.39 4.27 11.80
N TYR A 189 0.55 3.44 12.22
CA TYR A 189 1.24 3.57 13.52
C TYR A 189 2.59 4.32 13.43
N TYR A 190 3.00 4.82 12.26
CA TYR A 190 4.27 5.55 12.06
C TYR A 190 5.52 4.80 12.51
N ALA A 191 5.52 3.50 12.43
CA ALA A 191 6.63 2.66 12.84
C ALA A 191 7.24 1.87 11.64
N PRO A 192 7.61 2.52 10.51
CA PRO A 192 8.14 1.79 9.34
C PRO A 192 9.47 1.11 9.64
N GLY A 193 10.27 1.66 10.56
CA GLY A 193 11.55 1.10 10.97
C GLY A 193 11.43 -0.13 11.87
N TRP A 194 10.26 -0.40 12.45
CA TRP A 194 10.06 -1.59 13.28
C TRP A 194 9.98 -2.89 12.48
N ARG A 195 9.70 -2.77 11.19
CA ARG A 195 9.58 -3.91 10.28
C ARG A 195 8.59 -4.96 10.76
N ILE A 196 7.40 -4.55 11.16
CA ILE A 196 6.30 -5.45 11.53
C ILE A 196 5.09 -5.20 10.62
N GLY A 197 4.58 -6.28 10.04
CA GLY A 197 3.35 -6.34 9.29
C GLY A 197 2.79 -7.74 9.37
N TYR A 198 1.75 -8.01 8.64
CA TYR A 198 1.15 -9.34 8.55
C TYR A 198 0.61 -9.63 7.16
N LEU A 199 0.57 -10.92 6.87
CA LEU A 199 -0.21 -11.54 5.83
C LEU A 199 -1.44 -12.19 6.47
N GLY A 200 -2.62 -11.81 6.02
CA GLY A 200 -3.87 -12.49 6.30
C GLY A 200 -4.27 -13.35 5.10
N ILE A 201 -4.75 -14.58 5.34
CA ILE A 201 -5.22 -15.49 4.29
C ILE A 201 -6.72 -15.72 4.47
N HIS A 202 -7.51 -15.07 3.63
CA HIS A 202 -8.96 -15.33 3.52
C HIS A 202 -9.21 -16.37 2.44
N ASP A 203 -9.57 -17.56 2.84
CA ASP A 203 -9.84 -18.70 1.93
C ASP A 203 -11.18 -19.36 2.27
N PRO A 204 -12.31 -18.74 1.90
CA PRO A 204 -13.63 -19.20 2.31
C PRO A 204 -14.05 -20.54 1.69
N LYS A 205 -13.36 -20.98 0.63
CA LYS A 205 -13.66 -22.24 -0.08
C LYS A 205 -12.56 -23.30 0.03
N GLY A 206 -11.50 -23.05 0.81
CA GLY A 206 -10.40 -23.98 1.01
C GLY A 206 -9.56 -24.26 -0.25
N ARG A 207 -9.40 -23.27 -1.11
CA ARG A 207 -8.64 -23.40 -2.37
C ARG A 207 -7.13 -23.21 -2.20
N LEU A 208 -6.70 -22.61 -1.09
CA LEU A 208 -5.30 -22.21 -0.86
C LEU A 208 -4.52 -23.17 0.06
N VAL A 209 -4.97 -24.41 0.26
CA VAL A 209 -4.35 -25.33 1.22
C VAL A 209 -2.86 -25.56 0.92
N SER A 210 -2.51 -25.86 -0.34
CA SER A 210 -1.13 -26.07 -0.76
C SER A 210 -0.28 -24.81 -0.70
N ILE A 211 -0.86 -23.65 -1.08
CA ILE A 211 -0.19 -22.36 -1.02
C ILE A 211 0.07 -21.97 0.45
N ARG A 212 -0.90 -22.18 1.33
CA ARG A 212 -0.75 -21.97 2.78
C ARG A 212 0.40 -22.82 3.34
N ASP A 213 0.51 -24.10 3.00
CA ASP A 213 1.62 -24.96 3.41
C ASP A 213 2.96 -24.42 2.89
N GLY A 214 3.01 -23.96 1.64
CA GLY A 214 4.19 -23.30 1.05
C GLY A 214 4.60 -22.03 1.83
N ILE A 215 3.66 -21.15 2.12
CA ILE A 215 3.85 -19.94 2.93
C ILE A 215 4.41 -20.31 4.30
N GLU A 216 3.82 -21.29 4.97
CA GLU A 216 4.24 -21.75 6.29
C GLU A 216 5.66 -22.32 6.30
N ARG A 217 6.05 -23.05 5.26
CA ARG A 217 7.44 -23.56 5.11
C ARG A 217 8.43 -22.42 4.93
N LEU A 218 8.11 -21.42 4.11
CA LEU A 218 8.95 -20.23 3.92
C LEU A 218 9.11 -19.46 5.23
N LEU A 219 8.03 -19.24 5.97
CA LEU A 219 8.06 -18.54 7.24
C LEU A 219 8.85 -19.32 8.31
N ARG A 220 8.77 -20.64 8.35
CA ARG A 220 9.61 -21.47 9.25
C ARG A 220 11.10 -21.37 8.90
N SER A 221 11.42 -21.30 7.61
CA SER A 221 12.82 -21.19 7.15
C SER A 221 13.48 -19.88 7.55
N ARG A 222 12.71 -18.75 7.56
CA ARG A 222 13.23 -17.43 7.97
C ARG A 222 13.21 -17.21 9.48
N LEU A 223 12.70 -18.13 10.27
CA LEU A 223 12.47 -18.08 11.72
C LEU A 223 11.30 -17.18 12.12
N CYS A 224 11.53 -16.01 12.74
CA CYS A 224 10.44 -15.16 13.21
C CYS A 224 10.72 -13.67 12.94
N ALA A 225 9.68 -12.86 12.94
CA ALA A 225 9.79 -11.43 13.01
C ALA A 225 10.28 -11.01 14.42
N SER A 226 10.81 -9.78 14.54
CA SER A 226 11.36 -9.26 15.81
C SER A 226 10.38 -9.42 16.98
N THR A 227 10.71 -10.25 17.97
CA THR A 227 9.87 -10.51 19.15
C THR A 227 9.53 -9.23 19.92
N PRO A 228 10.51 -8.34 20.26
CA PRO A 228 10.17 -7.09 20.94
C PRO A 228 9.24 -6.18 20.14
N ALA A 229 9.43 -6.10 18.81
CA ALA A 229 8.58 -5.29 17.96
C ALA A 229 7.15 -5.85 17.86
N GLN A 230 6.98 -7.17 17.88
CA GLN A 230 5.68 -7.81 17.96
C GLN A 230 4.94 -7.45 19.26
N MET A 231 5.64 -7.45 20.41
CA MET A 231 5.07 -7.03 21.70
C MET A 231 4.66 -5.55 21.69
N GLY A 232 5.47 -4.71 21.05
CA GLY A 232 5.12 -3.31 20.83
C GLY A 232 3.86 -3.14 19.97
N TYR A 233 3.70 -3.93 18.91
CA TYR A 233 2.50 -3.89 18.07
C TYR A 233 1.26 -4.39 18.81
N LEU A 234 1.37 -5.49 19.55
CA LEU A 234 0.29 -5.99 20.41
C LEU A 234 -0.24 -4.90 21.33
N ALA A 235 0.65 -4.21 22.04
CA ALA A 235 0.27 -3.09 22.90
C ALA A 235 -0.38 -1.93 22.13
N GLY A 236 -0.08 -1.75 20.85
CA GLY A 236 -0.74 -0.78 19.98
C GLY A 236 -2.17 -1.18 19.61
N LEU A 237 -2.41 -2.46 19.42
CA LEU A 237 -3.74 -3.00 19.09
C LEU A 237 -4.67 -3.01 20.30
N ASP A 238 -4.15 -3.32 21.48
CA ASP A 238 -4.90 -3.40 22.74
C ASP A 238 -5.05 -2.04 23.42
N GLY A 239 -4.22 -1.05 23.06
CA GLY A 239 -4.19 0.26 23.68
C GLY A 239 -5.27 1.23 23.19
N ASP A 240 -5.25 2.44 23.77
CA ASP A 240 -6.08 3.54 23.28
C ASP A 240 -5.66 3.97 21.87
N ARG A 241 -6.61 3.95 20.95
CA ARG A 241 -6.44 4.36 19.55
C ARG A 241 -7.19 5.64 19.20
N SER A 242 -7.69 6.38 20.18
CA SER A 242 -8.41 7.65 19.98
C SER A 242 -7.58 8.69 19.22
N TRP A 243 -6.26 8.66 19.40
CA TRP A 243 -5.30 9.51 18.69
C TRP A 243 -5.33 9.33 17.14
N MET A 244 -5.73 8.16 16.64
CA MET A 244 -5.77 7.87 15.21
C MET A 244 -6.69 8.84 14.47
N LYS A 245 -7.85 9.14 15.06
CA LYS A 245 -8.79 10.09 14.46
C LYS A 245 -8.18 11.49 14.37
N SER A 246 -7.64 12.01 15.47
CA SER A 246 -7.04 13.35 15.50
C SER A 246 -5.87 13.46 14.52
N TYR A 247 -5.11 12.38 14.40
CA TYR A 247 -4.01 12.29 13.46
C TYR A 247 -4.50 12.24 11.99
N SER A 248 -5.47 11.39 11.67
CA SER A 248 -6.09 11.35 10.34
C SER A 248 -6.66 12.73 9.95
N ASP A 249 -7.33 13.42 10.90
CA ASP A 249 -7.85 14.77 10.69
C ASP A 249 -6.70 15.79 10.44
N LYS A 250 -5.54 15.65 11.11
CA LYS A 250 -4.35 16.48 10.83
C LYS A 250 -3.88 16.27 9.40
N ILE A 251 -3.70 15.01 8.98
CA ILE A 251 -3.22 14.67 7.64
C ILE A 251 -4.20 15.14 6.56
N LYS A 252 -5.50 15.00 6.81
CA LYS A 252 -6.53 15.51 5.89
C LYS A 252 -6.40 17.03 5.68
N ARG A 253 -6.19 17.81 6.76
CA ARG A 253 -5.96 19.27 6.64
C ARG A 253 -4.69 19.60 5.85
N GLN A 254 -3.61 18.84 6.04
CA GLN A 254 -2.37 18.99 5.26
C GLN A 254 -2.60 18.68 3.78
N ARG A 255 -3.37 17.61 3.48
CA ARG A 255 -3.81 17.29 2.12
C ARG A 255 -4.55 18.46 1.48
N ASP A 256 -5.56 19.02 2.17
CA ASP A 256 -6.39 20.09 1.64
C ASP A 256 -5.57 21.34 1.35
N LEU A 257 -4.61 21.67 2.22
CA LEU A 257 -3.64 22.72 1.98
C LEU A 257 -2.82 22.44 0.70
N CYS A 258 -2.28 21.24 0.57
CA CYS A 258 -1.46 20.85 -0.58
C CYS A 258 -2.24 20.96 -1.89
N VAL A 259 -3.46 20.45 -1.94
CA VAL A 259 -4.34 20.57 -3.14
C VAL A 259 -4.51 22.04 -3.53
N LYS A 260 -4.82 22.91 -2.56
CA LYS A 260 -4.99 24.34 -2.81
C LYS A 260 -3.71 24.99 -3.34
N ARG A 261 -2.56 24.68 -2.73
CA ARG A 261 -1.27 25.24 -3.13
C ARG A 261 -0.84 24.76 -4.51
N ILE A 262 -0.94 23.46 -4.78
CA ILE A 262 -0.57 22.87 -6.07
C ILE A 262 -1.38 23.49 -7.19
N ASN A 263 -2.71 23.53 -7.07
CA ASN A 263 -3.60 24.06 -8.11
C ASN A 263 -3.51 25.61 -8.27
N SER A 264 -2.77 26.30 -7.39
CA SER A 264 -2.43 27.72 -7.57
C SER A 264 -1.08 27.94 -8.29
N ILE A 265 -0.29 26.90 -8.48
CA ILE A 265 1.00 26.97 -9.17
C ILE A 265 0.82 26.59 -10.64
N GLU A 266 1.11 27.52 -11.53
CA GLU A 266 1.06 27.28 -12.98
C GLU A 266 2.10 26.22 -13.37
N GLY A 267 1.69 25.23 -14.15
CA GLY A 267 2.51 24.08 -14.52
C GLY A 267 2.23 22.82 -13.70
N LEU A 268 1.34 22.90 -12.69
CA LEU A 268 0.94 21.77 -11.87
C LEU A 268 -0.56 21.59 -11.81
N GLU A 269 -1.01 20.33 -11.72
CA GLU A 269 -2.38 19.94 -11.49
C GLU A 269 -2.46 18.72 -10.57
N VAL A 270 -3.42 18.69 -9.65
CA VAL A 270 -3.67 17.52 -8.83
C VAL A 270 -5.15 17.34 -8.54
N GLN A 271 -5.57 16.08 -8.58
CA GLN A 271 -6.85 15.65 -8.03
C GLN A 271 -6.73 15.45 -6.51
N SER A 272 -7.84 15.53 -5.80
CA SER A 272 -7.82 15.34 -4.34
C SER A 272 -7.59 13.87 -4.00
N SER A 273 -6.54 13.59 -3.24
CA SER A 273 -6.30 12.26 -2.69
C SER A 273 -7.38 11.86 -1.69
N GLY A 274 -8.00 10.70 -1.88
CA GLY A 274 -9.03 10.15 -0.97
C GLY A 274 -8.46 9.56 0.32
N GLY A 275 -7.19 9.15 0.29
CA GLY A 275 -6.53 8.49 1.42
C GLY A 275 -5.01 8.50 1.36
N ALA A 276 -4.37 7.69 2.21
CA ALA A 276 -2.93 7.63 2.41
C ALA A 276 -2.34 9.00 2.82
N PHE A 277 -1.10 9.29 2.45
CA PHE A 277 -0.43 10.58 2.68
C PHE A 277 0.41 10.99 1.47
N TYR A 278 -0.05 10.62 0.29
CA TYR A 278 0.58 10.90 -1.00
C TYR A 278 -0.34 11.69 -1.91
N MET A 279 0.26 12.51 -2.76
CA MET A 279 -0.34 13.09 -3.95
C MET A 279 0.48 12.74 -5.16
N PHE A 280 -0.18 12.42 -6.25
CA PHE A 280 0.43 12.16 -7.53
C PHE A 280 0.10 13.33 -8.46
N ILE A 281 1.05 14.26 -8.56
CA ILE A 281 0.89 15.59 -9.13
C ILE A 281 1.27 15.53 -10.60
N LYS A 282 0.38 16.00 -11.46
CA LYS A 282 0.59 16.09 -12.90
C LYS A 282 1.43 17.34 -13.23
N LEU A 283 2.44 17.16 -14.04
CA LEU A 283 3.19 18.23 -14.70
C LEU A 283 2.43 18.61 -15.97
N THR A 284 2.03 19.89 -16.10
CA THR A 284 1.24 20.35 -17.28
C THR A 284 2.12 21.03 -18.34
N ASP A 285 3.38 21.33 -18.03
CA ASP A 285 4.37 21.81 -18.99
C ASP A 285 4.90 20.65 -19.83
N GLU A 286 4.86 20.77 -21.14
CA GLU A 286 5.23 19.75 -22.11
C GLU A 286 6.67 19.24 -21.92
N GLN A 287 7.60 20.15 -21.59
CA GLN A 287 8.99 19.83 -21.30
C GLN A 287 9.11 18.83 -20.15
N TRP A 288 8.35 19.05 -19.06
CA TRP A 288 8.42 18.23 -17.86
C TRP A 288 7.55 16.99 -17.93
N GLN A 289 6.47 16.99 -18.70
CA GLN A 289 5.65 15.79 -18.94
C GLN A 289 6.47 14.65 -19.53
N GLN A 290 7.40 14.95 -20.41
CA GLN A 290 8.25 13.94 -21.04
C GLN A 290 9.52 13.63 -20.22
N ASN A 291 9.86 14.45 -19.22
CA ASN A 291 11.11 14.38 -18.48
C ASN A 291 10.89 14.56 -16.97
N ASP A 292 9.93 13.83 -16.39
CA ASP A 292 9.57 13.89 -14.98
C ASP A 292 10.75 13.56 -14.04
N LYS A 293 11.64 12.67 -14.45
CA LYS A 293 12.85 12.33 -13.71
C LYS A 293 13.85 13.51 -13.69
N ASP A 294 14.04 14.19 -14.81
CA ASP A 294 14.91 15.37 -14.90
C ASP A 294 14.34 16.53 -14.09
N PHE A 295 13.01 16.73 -14.12
CA PHE A 295 12.31 17.67 -13.25
C PHE A 295 12.66 17.45 -11.78
N VAL A 296 12.49 16.21 -11.28
CA VAL A 296 12.73 15.87 -9.88
C VAL A 296 14.20 16.08 -9.50
N LEU A 297 15.14 15.67 -10.35
CA LEU A 297 16.56 15.82 -10.07
C LEU A 297 16.99 17.28 -10.05
N LYS A 298 16.53 18.11 -11.00
CA LYS A 298 16.83 19.55 -11.02
C LYS A 298 16.20 20.27 -9.83
N LEU A 299 14.94 19.96 -9.51
CA LEU A 299 14.25 20.50 -8.33
C LEU A 299 15.03 20.20 -7.03
N LEU A 300 15.55 18.97 -6.90
CA LEU A 300 16.37 18.59 -5.76
C LEU A 300 17.69 19.38 -5.71
N HIS A 301 18.38 19.49 -6.84
CA HIS A 301 19.68 20.17 -6.89
C HIS A 301 19.58 21.69 -6.72
N GLU A 302 18.58 22.33 -7.30
CA GLU A 302 18.47 23.79 -7.33
C GLU A 302 17.68 24.36 -6.14
N GLU A 303 16.65 23.63 -5.69
CA GLU A 303 15.72 24.10 -4.65
C GLU A 303 15.73 23.26 -3.39
N HIS A 304 16.48 22.15 -3.36
CA HIS A 304 16.57 21.23 -2.21
C HIS A 304 15.21 20.68 -1.78
N VAL A 305 14.32 20.43 -2.75
CA VAL A 305 13.02 19.79 -2.53
C VAL A 305 13.06 18.37 -3.09
N LEU A 306 12.88 17.38 -2.22
CA LEU A 306 12.88 15.97 -2.58
C LEU A 306 11.45 15.47 -2.81
N VAL A 307 11.16 15.08 -4.04
CA VAL A 307 9.95 14.38 -4.46
C VAL A 307 10.33 13.14 -5.27
N VAL A 308 9.39 12.34 -5.71
CA VAL A 308 9.70 11.10 -6.46
C VAL A 308 9.03 11.16 -7.83
N HIS A 309 9.79 10.94 -8.89
CA HIS A 309 9.28 10.98 -10.27
C HIS A 309 8.26 9.87 -10.53
N GLY A 310 7.27 10.17 -11.33
CA GLY A 310 6.13 9.30 -11.57
C GLY A 310 6.47 8.06 -12.40
N SER A 311 7.37 8.20 -13.37
CA SER A 311 7.90 7.08 -14.18
C SER A 311 8.61 6.00 -13.34
N GLY A 312 8.98 6.30 -12.08
CA GLY A 312 9.50 5.33 -11.11
C GLY A 312 8.42 4.45 -10.46
N PHE A 313 7.14 4.79 -10.60
CA PHE A 313 5.99 4.01 -10.11
C PHE A 313 5.31 3.21 -11.22
N SER A 314 5.47 3.60 -12.45
CA SER A 314 5.05 2.90 -13.65
C SER A 314 5.78 3.52 -14.85
N PRO A 315 6.59 2.75 -15.58
CA PRO A 315 7.23 3.25 -16.79
C PRO A 315 6.25 3.76 -17.84
N ASP A 316 5.09 3.10 -17.98
CA ASP A 316 4.12 3.38 -19.03
C ASP A 316 3.00 4.34 -18.60
N LEU A 317 2.58 4.30 -17.32
CA LEU A 317 1.40 5.01 -16.84
C LEU A 317 1.71 6.09 -15.80
N GLY A 318 2.96 6.17 -15.31
CA GLY A 318 3.38 7.13 -14.29
C GLY A 318 4.07 8.39 -14.81
N GLY A 319 4.49 8.38 -16.09
CA GLY A 319 5.20 9.51 -16.71
C GLY A 319 4.42 10.82 -16.65
N GLY A 320 5.13 11.95 -16.65
CA GLY A 320 4.53 13.28 -16.55
C GLY A 320 3.97 13.63 -15.18
N HIS A 321 4.32 12.87 -14.16
CA HIS A 321 3.87 13.09 -12.78
C HIS A 321 5.04 13.05 -11.80
N PHE A 322 4.78 13.51 -10.57
CA PHE A 322 5.65 13.23 -9.43
C PHE A 322 4.83 12.99 -8.17
N ARG A 323 5.33 12.13 -7.27
CA ARG A 323 4.71 11.87 -5.98
C ARG A 323 5.26 12.80 -4.92
N LEU A 324 4.36 13.50 -4.22
CA LEU A 324 4.62 14.29 -3.02
C LEU A 324 4.07 13.57 -1.78
N VAL A 325 4.80 13.74 -0.65
CA VAL A 325 4.38 13.26 0.69
C VAL A 325 3.99 14.48 1.50
N TYR A 326 2.75 14.53 2.02
CA TYR A 326 2.25 15.68 2.78
C TYR A 326 2.23 15.45 4.31
N LEU A 327 3.23 14.68 4.81
CA LEU A 327 3.44 14.48 6.25
C LEU A 327 4.14 15.61 6.98
N PRO A 328 5.05 16.41 6.36
CA PRO A 328 5.71 17.52 7.03
C PRO A 328 4.72 18.57 7.54
N ASP A 329 5.12 19.33 8.56
CA ASP A 329 4.28 20.42 9.08
C ASP A 329 4.02 21.51 8.02
N VAL A 330 2.93 22.24 8.23
CA VAL A 330 2.38 23.22 7.25
C VAL A 330 3.41 24.23 6.77
N ASP A 331 4.29 24.71 7.65
CA ASP A 331 5.32 25.70 7.28
C ASP A 331 6.36 25.11 6.33
N ILE A 332 6.76 23.85 6.57
CA ILE A 332 7.68 23.11 5.69
C ILE A 332 7.04 22.88 4.33
N LEU A 333 5.76 22.48 4.30
CA LEU A 333 5.02 22.27 3.07
C LEU A 333 4.90 23.57 2.26
N ASN A 334 4.54 24.68 2.89
CA ASN A 334 4.43 25.98 2.23
C ASN A 334 5.78 26.43 1.64
N GLU A 335 6.88 26.27 2.39
CA GLU A 335 8.20 26.60 1.88
C GLU A 335 8.59 25.71 0.69
N ALA A 336 8.29 24.42 0.75
CA ALA A 336 8.51 23.52 -0.38
C ALA A 336 7.72 23.97 -1.62
N PHE A 337 6.46 24.37 -1.47
CA PHE A 337 5.67 24.88 -2.58
C PHE A 337 6.20 26.20 -3.13
N ASN A 338 6.67 27.12 -2.28
CA ASN A 338 7.30 28.37 -2.72
C ASN A 338 8.56 28.08 -3.57
N ARG A 339 9.34 27.06 -3.20
CA ARG A 339 10.51 26.63 -3.95
C ARG A 339 10.14 25.96 -5.27
N ILE A 340 9.14 25.11 -5.30
CA ILE A 340 8.62 24.48 -6.52
C ILE A 340 8.13 25.57 -7.50
N GLU A 341 7.35 26.52 -7.02
CA GLU A 341 6.85 27.65 -7.84
C GLU A 341 8.00 28.47 -8.43
N ARG A 342 8.99 28.84 -7.60
CA ARG A 342 10.18 29.56 -8.05
C ARG A 342 10.99 28.79 -9.10
N PHE A 343 11.12 27.48 -8.93
CA PHE A 343 11.77 26.60 -9.89
C PHE A 343 11.03 26.60 -11.23
N LEU A 344 9.71 26.40 -11.22
CA LEU A 344 8.90 26.39 -12.43
C LEU A 344 8.94 27.75 -13.17
N LEU A 345 8.87 28.87 -12.44
CA LEU A 345 8.99 30.21 -13.03
C LEU A 345 10.36 30.45 -13.71
N ARG A 346 11.44 29.89 -13.14
CA ARG A 346 12.80 30.04 -13.70
C ARG A 346 13.02 29.18 -14.93
N HIS A 347 12.38 28.02 -15.01
CA HIS A 347 12.54 27.06 -16.11
C HIS A 347 11.39 27.12 -17.13
N ARG A 348 10.59 28.15 -17.07
CA ARG A 348 9.52 28.37 -18.01
C ARG A 348 10.08 28.81 -19.36
N THR A 349 9.80 28.09 -20.43
CA THR A 349 10.19 28.41 -21.81
C THR A 349 9.14 29.26 -22.50
#